data_cb5089cf6724dd35ab51fafc730067ec
#
_entry.id   cb5089cf6724dd35ab51fafc730067ec
#
_cell.length_a   1.000
_cell.length_b   1.000
_cell.length_c   1.000
_cell.angle_alpha   90.00
_cell.angle_beta   90.00
_cell.angle_gamma   90.00
#
_symmetry.space_group_name_H-M   'P 1'
#
loop_
_entity.id
_entity.type
_entity.pdbx_description
1 polymer ?
#
loop_
_entity_poly.entity_id
_entity_poly.type
_entity_poly.pdbx_seq_one_letter_code
_entity_poly.pdbx_strand_id
1 'polypeptide(L)'
;MSDRLGGSHIVLDWMTGRRLSGSVAALITSAVALTLAACGSASLSSQPGAIASTLGASETGAAQPTSQRPAKRFNPFVDNTEGSGGRVVIENPSMRDVMRGGPLAERSVGRADAPVTVIKYASLTCPYCRKFQLETFPLLKKRYIDTGKMRFILREFPIGFQSGAATIAMRCVPEKHYFDAYSALLRSQSKWVSQEVRREPIWQVVQRFGITRAQFDRCYEDKQLIANLNAVKERGRTLGVIGTPNFFIGNRLYKRVLTMTDFDAAMSGTAFVGASAGIPRR
;
A
#
# COMPACT_ATOMS: atom_id res chain seq x y z
N MET A 1 -45.50 18.02 -51.33
CA MET A 1 -44.85 16.90 -51.97
C MET A 1 -43.91 16.33 -50.87
N SER A 2 -44.40 15.41 -50.08
CA SER A 2 -44.25 13.93 -50.24
C SER A 2 -42.79 13.52 -50.28
N ASP A 3 -42.23 12.70 -49.40
CA ASP A 3 -42.60 11.46 -48.74
C ASP A 3 -41.59 11.22 -47.58
N ARG A 4 -41.99 10.78 -46.44
CA ARG A 4 -42.22 9.46 -45.83
C ARG A 4 -41.13 8.39 -46.06
N LEU A 5 -40.88 7.76 -44.96
CA LEU A 5 -40.49 6.37 -44.62
C LEU A 5 -39.13 6.32 -43.93
N GLY A 6 -38.91 5.68 -42.84
CA GLY A 6 -39.64 4.73 -42.04
C GLY A 6 -38.64 3.90 -41.22
N GLY A 7 -38.98 3.70 -40.01
CA GLY A 7 -38.86 2.48 -39.24
C GLY A 7 -37.47 1.90 -38.94
N SER A 8 -37.15 1.68 -37.71
CA SER A 8 -37.34 0.38 -37.05
C SER A 8 -36.78 0.41 -35.65
N HIS A 9 -37.65 0.26 -34.69
CA HIS A 9 -37.34 -0.11 -33.32
C HIS A 9 -36.86 -1.57 -33.29
N ILE A 10 -35.73 -1.83 -32.68
CA ILE A 10 -35.42 -3.17 -32.20
C ILE A 10 -35.34 -3.10 -30.67
N VAL A 11 -36.46 -3.44 -30.06
CA VAL A 11 -36.55 -3.87 -28.66
C VAL A 11 -36.13 -5.33 -28.63
N LEU A 12 -35.03 -5.66 -27.95
CA LEU A 12 -34.70 -7.05 -27.61
C LEU A 12 -34.98 -7.27 -26.14
N ASP A 13 -36.11 -7.93 -25.98
CA ASP A 13 -36.62 -8.58 -24.79
C ASP A 13 -35.73 -9.74 -24.38
N TRP A 14 -35.26 -9.77 -23.12
CA TRP A 14 -34.57 -10.86 -22.50
C TRP A 14 -35.26 -11.26 -21.22
N MET A 15 -36.46 -11.80 -21.36
CA MET A 15 -37.12 -12.64 -20.36
C MET A 15 -37.36 -14.02 -20.94
N THR A 16 -36.56 -15.01 -20.52
CA THR A 16 -37.10 -16.35 -20.23
C THR A 16 -36.01 -17.20 -19.57
N GLY A 17 -36.30 -17.61 -18.37
CA GLY A 17 -35.49 -18.53 -17.58
C GLY A 17 -35.57 -19.95 -18.11
N ARG A 18 -34.50 -20.71 -17.88
CA ARG A 18 -34.56 -22.18 -17.74
C ARG A 18 -33.62 -22.61 -16.65
N ARG A 19 -34.22 -23.09 -15.57
CA ARG A 19 -33.57 -23.94 -14.57
C ARG A 19 -33.37 -25.31 -15.19
N LEU A 20 -32.15 -25.81 -15.12
CA LEU A 20 -31.89 -27.22 -15.25
C LEU A 20 -31.30 -27.72 -13.91
N SER A 21 -32.14 -28.43 -13.24
CA SER A 21 -31.86 -29.31 -12.14
C SER A 21 -31.06 -30.53 -12.63
N GLY A 22 -29.96 -30.83 -11.94
CA GLY A 22 -29.18 -32.02 -12.21
C GLY A 22 -28.42 -32.43 -10.96
N SER A 23 -29.14 -33.19 -10.11
CA SER A 23 -28.55 -33.93 -9.00
C SER A 23 -27.68 -35.07 -9.51
N VAL A 24 -26.44 -35.13 -9.10
CA VAL A 24 -25.70 -36.40 -9.06
C VAL A 24 -24.97 -36.49 -7.73
N ALA A 25 -25.53 -37.32 -6.90
CA ALA A 25 -24.92 -37.82 -5.69
C ALA A 25 -23.90 -38.91 -6.08
N ALA A 26 -22.69 -38.81 -5.61
CA ALA A 26 -21.75 -39.91 -5.60
C ALA A 26 -21.10 -39.98 -4.21
N LEU A 27 -21.58 -40.92 -3.45
CA LEU A 27 -20.99 -41.44 -2.23
C LEU A 27 -19.71 -42.22 -2.57
N ILE A 28 -18.59 -41.87 -1.98
CA ILE A 28 -17.45 -42.76 -1.84
C ILE A 28 -17.00 -42.72 -0.39
N THR A 29 -17.40 -43.76 0.33
CA THR A 29 -16.84 -44.22 1.59
C THR A 29 -15.60 -45.06 1.34
N SER A 30 -14.51 -44.80 2.07
CA SER A 30 -13.49 -45.81 2.46
C SER A 30 -12.39 -45.10 3.22
N ALA A 31 -12.26 -45.40 4.37
CA ALA A 31 -11.60 -46.38 5.20
C ALA A 31 -10.42 -45.78 5.94
N VAL A 32 -10.59 -45.74 7.23
CA VAL A 32 -9.61 -45.49 8.30
C VAL A 32 -8.56 -46.61 8.27
N ALA A 33 -7.28 -46.23 8.33
CA ALA A 33 -6.21 -47.10 8.78
C ALA A 33 -5.38 -46.38 9.85
N LEU A 34 -5.65 -46.74 11.08
CA LEU A 34 -4.77 -46.54 12.23
C LEU A 34 -3.56 -47.47 12.09
N THR A 35 -2.37 -46.90 12.16
CA THR A 35 -1.19 -47.65 12.57
C THR A 35 -0.50 -46.92 13.73
N LEU A 36 -0.68 -47.49 14.89
CA LEU A 36 0.17 -47.31 16.09
C LEU A 36 1.40 -48.20 15.96
N ALA A 37 2.57 -47.64 16.13
CA ALA A 37 3.79 -48.32 16.59
C ALA A 37 4.79 -47.19 16.93
N ALA A 38 5.42 -47.14 17.99
CA ALA A 38 5.86 -47.87 19.12
C ALA A 38 7.00 -47.02 19.74
N CYS A 39 7.01 -46.95 21.04
CA CYS A 39 8.00 -46.34 21.89
C CYS A 39 9.41 -46.90 21.64
N GLY A 40 10.41 -46.01 21.66
CA GLY A 40 11.82 -46.35 21.72
C GLY A 40 12.53 -45.41 22.68
N SER A 41 12.57 -45.77 23.95
CA SER A 41 13.45 -45.16 24.98
C SER A 41 14.85 -45.72 24.85
N ALA A 42 15.86 -44.87 24.81
CA ALA A 42 17.25 -45.26 25.13
C ALA A 42 17.98 -44.00 25.61
N SER A 43 18.09 -43.87 26.87
CA SER A 43 19.25 -44.17 27.76
C SER A 43 20.36 -43.16 27.69
N LEU A 44 20.45 -42.39 28.80
CA LEU A 44 21.65 -41.67 29.26
C LEU A 44 22.80 -42.64 29.45
N SER A 45 23.98 -42.27 28.99
CA SER A 45 25.25 -42.71 29.61
C SER A 45 26.18 -41.53 29.69
N SER A 46 26.35 -41.07 30.90
CA SER A 46 27.45 -40.27 31.42
C SER A 46 28.67 -41.13 31.54
N GLN A 47 29.82 -40.66 31.06
CA GLN A 47 31.11 -41.02 31.64
C GLN A 47 32.09 -39.86 31.52
N PRO A 48 32.88 -39.62 32.61
CA PRO A 48 33.95 -38.63 32.60
C PRO A 48 35.31 -39.30 32.46
N GLY A 49 36.27 -38.54 31.96
CA GLY A 49 37.66 -38.92 32.28
C GLY A 49 38.67 -38.68 31.17
N ALA A 50 39.60 -37.89 31.59
CA ALA A 50 41.04 -37.97 31.38
C ALA A 50 41.71 -37.08 30.33
N ILE A 51 42.43 -36.19 30.89
CA ILE A 51 43.60 -35.44 30.46
C ILE A 51 44.64 -36.28 29.70
N ALA A 52 45.13 -35.73 28.58
CA ALA A 52 46.56 -35.89 28.21
C ALA A 52 46.94 -34.84 27.15
N SER A 53 47.89 -34.04 27.50
CA SER A 53 48.63 -33.13 26.65
C SER A 53 49.45 -33.91 25.63
N THR A 54 49.48 -33.39 24.37
CA THR A 54 50.71 -33.46 23.57
C THR A 54 50.69 -32.38 22.49
N LEU A 55 51.78 -31.65 22.45
CA LEU A 55 52.20 -30.68 21.48
C LEU A 55 52.34 -31.29 20.07
N GLY A 56 51.84 -30.60 19.06
CA GLY A 56 52.11 -30.93 17.66
C GLY A 56 51.62 -29.80 16.77
N ALA A 57 52.55 -28.91 16.42
CA ALA A 57 52.28 -27.86 15.44
C ALA A 57 52.13 -28.47 14.04
N SER A 58 51.09 -28.08 13.34
CA SER A 58 51.08 -28.04 11.89
C SER A 58 50.05 -27.00 11.44
N GLU A 59 50.58 -25.90 10.98
CA GLU A 59 49.82 -24.87 10.24
C GLU A 59 49.31 -25.48 8.95
N THR A 60 48.03 -25.71 8.84
CA THR A 60 47.33 -25.82 7.59
C THR A 60 46.26 -24.74 7.58
N GLY A 61 46.45 -23.76 6.71
CA GLY A 61 45.57 -22.60 6.55
C GLY A 61 44.12 -23.02 6.31
N ALA A 62 43.32 -22.89 7.34
CA ALA A 62 41.86 -22.92 7.22
C ALA A 62 41.46 -21.62 6.54
N ALA A 63 41.04 -21.74 5.29
CA ALA A 63 40.36 -20.67 4.56
C ALA A 63 39.19 -20.20 5.43
N GLN A 64 39.27 -18.97 5.93
CA GLN A 64 38.17 -18.33 6.62
C GLN A 64 36.98 -18.28 5.66
N PRO A 65 35.77 -18.63 6.07
CA PRO A 65 34.59 -18.41 5.24
C PRO A 65 34.52 -16.91 4.98
N THR A 66 34.66 -16.53 3.71
CA THR A 66 34.43 -15.18 3.25
C THR A 66 33.05 -14.77 3.73
N SER A 67 33.00 -13.82 4.67
CA SER A 67 31.79 -13.16 5.11
C SER A 67 31.10 -12.65 3.88
N GLN A 68 30.10 -13.39 3.41
CA GLN A 68 29.21 -12.92 2.35
C GLN A 68 28.50 -11.71 2.93
N ARG A 69 28.92 -10.54 2.48
CA ARG A 69 28.25 -9.27 2.75
C ARG A 69 26.78 -9.48 2.41
N PRO A 70 25.85 -9.31 3.37
CA PRO A 70 24.44 -9.55 3.10
C PRO A 70 24.03 -8.70 1.90
N ALA A 71 23.40 -9.35 0.92
CA ALA A 71 22.91 -8.67 -0.29
C ALA A 71 22.16 -7.41 0.14
N LYS A 72 22.56 -6.25 -0.41
CA LYS A 72 21.92 -4.98 -0.09
C LYS A 72 20.42 -5.16 -0.27
N ARG A 73 19.65 -5.10 0.81
CA ARG A 73 18.19 -5.15 0.77
C ARG A 73 17.73 -4.06 -0.18
N PHE A 74 16.89 -4.43 -1.14
CA PHE A 74 16.25 -3.47 -2.01
C PHE A 74 15.48 -2.45 -1.15
N ASN A 75 16.04 -1.26 -1.06
CA ASN A 75 15.39 -0.13 -0.40
C ASN A 75 15.17 0.98 -1.43
N PRO A 76 14.01 1.03 -2.08
CA PRO A 76 13.70 2.09 -3.03
C PRO A 76 13.58 3.46 -2.35
N PHE A 77 13.40 3.47 -1.03
CA PHE A 77 13.26 4.71 -0.25
C PHE A 77 14.36 4.73 0.80
N VAL A 78 15.45 5.41 0.50
CA VAL A 78 16.52 5.67 1.47
C VAL A 78 15.93 6.54 2.58
N ASP A 79 15.80 5.98 3.77
CA ASP A 79 15.61 6.81 4.95
C ASP A 79 16.98 7.45 5.22
N ASN A 80 17.18 8.67 4.72
CA ASN A 80 18.34 9.49 5.05
C ASN A 80 18.22 9.95 6.51
N THR A 81 18.29 9.00 7.43
CA THR A 81 18.39 9.26 8.87
C THR A 81 19.83 9.50 9.32
N GLU A 82 20.79 9.38 8.39
CA GLU A 82 22.21 9.62 8.67
C GLU A 82 22.62 11.10 8.51
N GLY A 83 21.76 11.98 8.89
CA GLY A 83 22.05 13.39 9.03
C GLY A 83 21.16 13.92 10.12
N SER A 84 21.65 13.90 11.36
CA SER A 84 20.98 14.48 12.51
C SER A 84 20.94 16.02 12.50
N GLY A 85 21.04 16.64 11.35
CA GLY A 85 20.62 18.02 11.15
C GLY A 85 19.09 18.03 11.25
N GLY A 86 18.56 18.69 12.27
CA GLY A 86 17.12 18.75 12.53
C GLY A 86 16.35 19.02 11.25
N ARG A 87 15.41 18.12 10.88
CA ARG A 87 14.57 18.32 9.69
C ARG A 87 13.77 19.60 9.87
N VAL A 88 13.92 20.53 8.95
CA VAL A 88 13.12 21.75 8.94
C VAL A 88 11.68 21.38 8.60
N VAL A 89 10.79 21.57 9.55
CA VAL A 89 9.35 21.44 9.38
C VAL A 89 8.77 22.83 9.20
N ILE A 90 7.98 23.01 8.15
CA ILE A 90 7.22 24.25 7.95
C ILE A 90 6.05 24.22 8.92
N GLU A 91 6.16 25.01 9.98
CA GLU A 91 5.06 25.23 10.90
C GLU A 91 4.01 26.14 10.24
N ASN A 92 2.73 25.75 10.32
CA ASN A 92 1.62 26.50 9.71
C ASN A 92 1.82 26.75 8.20
N PRO A 93 1.94 25.69 7.38
CA PRO A 93 2.20 25.85 5.96
C PRO A 93 1.08 26.62 5.27
N SER A 94 1.45 27.48 4.32
CA SER A 94 0.47 28.13 3.45
C SER A 94 -0.18 27.12 2.49
N MET A 95 -1.31 27.48 1.87
CA MET A 95 -1.91 26.66 0.81
C MET A 95 -0.92 26.41 -0.34
N ARG A 96 -0.09 27.38 -0.68
CA ARG A 96 0.97 27.24 -1.70
C ARG A 96 1.98 26.16 -1.29
N ASP A 97 2.35 26.12 0.00
CA ASP A 97 3.27 25.10 0.50
C ASP A 97 2.65 23.70 0.46
N VAL A 98 1.39 23.61 0.88
CA VAL A 98 0.64 22.35 0.90
C VAL A 98 0.40 21.83 -0.52
N MET A 99 0.06 22.69 -1.47
CA MET A 99 -0.19 22.31 -2.86
C MET A 99 1.08 21.89 -3.61
N ARG A 100 2.27 22.35 -3.20
CA ARG A 100 3.53 21.91 -3.79
C ARG A 100 3.84 20.48 -3.37
N GLY A 101 3.45 19.50 -4.20
CA GLY A 101 3.54 18.06 -3.89
C GLY A 101 4.89 17.41 -4.13
N GLY A 102 5.68 17.97 -5.05
CA GLY A 102 6.95 17.38 -5.52
C GLY A 102 7.00 17.26 -7.04
N PRO A 103 7.98 16.52 -7.58
CA PRO A 103 8.22 16.43 -9.03
C PRO A 103 7.27 15.47 -9.76
N LEU A 104 6.52 14.62 -9.07
CA LEU A 104 5.57 13.70 -9.71
C LEU A 104 4.26 14.41 -10.06
N ALA A 105 3.68 14.03 -11.20
CA ALA A 105 2.33 14.41 -11.53
C ALA A 105 1.36 14.00 -10.41
N GLU A 106 0.54 14.95 -9.96
CA GLU A 106 -0.44 14.68 -8.91
C GLU A 106 -1.48 13.65 -9.38
N ARG A 107 -1.87 12.79 -8.47
CA ARG A 107 -2.96 11.84 -8.66
C ARG A 107 -4.17 12.32 -7.89
N SER A 108 -5.19 12.77 -8.60
CA SER A 108 -6.40 13.33 -8.00
C SER A 108 -7.67 12.81 -8.63
N VAL A 109 -8.75 12.86 -7.87
CA VAL A 109 -10.12 12.65 -8.34
C VAL A 109 -11.00 13.83 -7.92
N GLY A 110 -12.02 14.12 -8.69
CA GLY A 110 -12.87 15.29 -8.55
C GLY A 110 -12.42 16.44 -9.44
N ARG A 111 -13.21 17.48 -9.47
CA ARG A 111 -12.94 18.66 -10.31
C ARG A 111 -11.72 19.43 -9.81
N ALA A 112 -10.93 19.95 -10.74
CA ALA A 112 -9.73 20.74 -10.40
C ALA A 112 -10.07 22.05 -9.69
N ASP A 113 -11.23 22.62 -10.02
CA ASP A 113 -11.78 23.87 -9.48
C ASP A 113 -12.74 23.66 -8.28
N ALA A 114 -12.79 22.47 -7.71
CA ALA A 114 -13.60 22.20 -6.53
C ALA A 114 -13.21 23.13 -5.36
N PRO A 115 -14.21 23.67 -4.62
CA PRO A 115 -13.96 24.66 -3.57
C PRO A 115 -13.11 24.12 -2.41
N VAL A 116 -13.13 22.81 -2.17
CA VAL A 116 -12.35 22.19 -1.10
C VAL A 116 -11.37 21.18 -1.68
N THR A 117 -10.10 21.32 -1.32
CA THR A 117 -9.06 20.34 -1.65
C THR A 117 -8.67 19.56 -0.40
N VAL A 118 -8.72 18.23 -0.53
CA VAL A 118 -8.23 17.29 0.48
C VAL A 118 -7.03 16.55 -0.09
N ILE A 119 -5.92 16.54 0.65
CA ILE A 119 -4.72 15.79 0.29
C ILE A 119 -4.50 14.70 1.33
N LYS A 120 -4.39 13.45 0.89
CA LYS A 120 -4.11 12.30 1.75
C LYS A 120 -2.70 11.79 1.49
N TYR A 121 -1.87 11.75 2.52
CA TYR A 121 -0.61 11.03 2.51
C TYR A 121 -0.85 9.59 2.98
N ALA A 122 -0.44 8.62 2.17
CA ALA A 122 -0.80 7.23 2.39
C ALA A 122 0.34 6.25 2.11
N SER A 123 0.34 5.15 2.86
CA SER A 123 1.19 3.98 2.65
C SER A 123 0.34 2.76 2.30
N LEU A 124 0.79 1.97 1.33
CA LEU A 124 0.07 0.78 0.87
C LEU A 124 0.07 -0.37 1.89
N THR A 125 1.02 -0.39 2.83
CA THR A 125 1.05 -1.38 3.92
C THR A 125 0.26 -0.96 5.16
N CYS A 126 -0.23 0.29 5.20
CA CYS A 126 -0.92 0.83 6.37
C CYS A 126 -2.36 0.28 6.48
N PRO A 127 -2.74 -0.40 7.59
CA PRO A 127 -4.08 -0.94 7.79
C PRO A 127 -5.14 0.16 7.90
N TYR A 128 -4.78 1.31 8.48
CA TYR A 128 -5.68 2.46 8.59
C TYR A 128 -5.91 3.15 7.24
N CYS A 129 -4.92 3.13 6.33
CA CYS A 129 -5.12 3.58 4.96
C CYS A 129 -6.09 2.65 4.21
N ARG A 130 -6.00 1.33 4.45
CA ARG A 130 -6.93 0.34 3.92
C ARG A 130 -8.34 0.59 4.46
N LYS A 131 -8.51 0.72 5.77
CA LYS A 131 -9.81 1.00 6.39
C LYS A 131 -10.45 2.24 5.78
N PHE A 132 -9.74 3.36 5.74
CA PHE A 132 -10.22 4.59 5.11
C PHE A 132 -10.66 4.37 3.66
N GLN A 133 -9.84 3.68 2.85
CA GLN A 133 -10.10 3.48 1.43
C GLN A 133 -11.33 2.62 1.15
N LEU A 134 -11.59 1.64 2.02
CA LEU A 134 -12.69 0.69 1.82
C LEU A 134 -14.00 1.12 2.45
N GLU A 135 -13.94 1.90 3.53
CA GLU A 135 -15.13 2.27 4.31
C GLU A 135 -15.52 3.74 4.11
N THR A 136 -14.56 4.67 4.26
CA THR A 136 -14.86 6.12 4.24
C THR A 136 -14.83 6.69 2.84
N PHE A 137 -13.81 6.35 2.05
CA PHE A 137 -13.60 6.96 0.74
C PHE A 137 -14.75 6.77 -0.25
N PRO A 138 -15.44 5.62 -0.34
CA PRO A 138 -16.59 5.48 -1.24
C PRO A 138 -17.73 6.44 -0.89
N LEU A 139 -17.99 6.66 0.39
CA LEU A 139 -19.00 7.60 0.88
C LEU A 139 -18.59 9.05 0.60
N LEU A 140 -17.31 9.37 0.86
CA LEU A 140 -16.72 10.67 0.56
C LEU A 140 -16.81 10.98 -0.93
N LYS A 141 -16.47 9.99 -1.77
CA LYS A 141 -16.53 10.10 -3.22
C LYS A 141 -17.95 10.45 -3.68
N LYS A 142 -18.91 9.65 -3.28
CA LYS A 142 -20.32 9.86 -3.65
C LYS A 142 -20.88 11.21 -3.18
N ARG A 143 -20.56 11.62 -1.95
CA ARG A 143 -21.15 12.80 -1.32
C ARG A 143 -20.52 14.11 -1.78
N TYR A 144 -19.20 14.14 -2.00
CA TYR A 144 -18.46 15.38 -2.21
C TYR A 144 -17.63 15.42 -3.48
N ILE A 145 -16.99 14.32 -3.89
CA ILE A 145 -16.10 14.32 -5.06
C ILE A 145 -16.93 14.30 -6.34
N ASP A 146 -17.87 13.35 -6.46
CA ASP A 146 -18.71 13.19 -7.65
C ASP A 146 -19.70 14.36 -7.81
N THR A 147 -19.99 15.08 -6.74
CA THR A 147 -20.83 16.30 -6.75
C THR A 147 -20.04 17.59 -7.02
N GLY A 148 -18.72 17.47 -7.29
CA GLY A 148 -17.87 18.61 -7.62
C GLY A 148 -17.51 19.52 -6.45
N LYS A 149 -17.85 19.15 -5.21
CA LYS A 149 -17.60 19.94 -4.00
C LYS A 149 -16.20 19.74 -3.43
N MET A 150 -15.53 18.64 -3.80
CA MET A 150 -14.22 18.27 -3.28
C MET A 150 -13.30 17.74 -4.39
N ARG A 151 -12.07 18.21 -4.38
CA ARG A 151 -10.94 17.59 -5.05
C ARG A 151 -10.16 16.76 -4.06
N PHE A 152 -9.92 15.49 -4.36
CA PHE A 152 -9.16 14.59 -3.50
C PHE A 152 -7.84 14.22 -4.18
N ILE A 153 -6.72 14.51 -3.52
CA ILE A 153 -5.35 14.25 -4.00
C ILE A 153 -4.75 13.13 -3.14
N LEU A 154 -4.17 12.13 -3.79
CA LEU A 154 -3.42 11.08 -3.12
C LEU A 154 -1.92 11.33 -3.33
N ARG A 155 -1.18 11.43 -2.23
CA ARG A 155 0.29 11.51 -2.23
C ARG A 155 0.88 10.30 -1.54
N GLU A 156 1.85 9.71 -2.18
CA GLU A 156 2.51 8.52 -1.69
C GLU A 156 3.43 8.86 -0.51
N PHE A 157 3.27 8.10 0.56
CA PHE A 157 4.13 8.19 1.73
C PHE A 157 4.46 6.77 2.20
N PRO A 158 5.23 6.00 1.40
CA PRO A 158 5.50 4.61 1.71
C PRO A 158 6.29 4.46 3.01
N ILE A 159 5.83 3.53 3.86
CA ILE A 159 6.48 3.15 5.11
C ILE A 159 6.93 1.70 4.95
N GLY A 160 8.24 1.48 5.07
CA GLY A 160 8.86 0.17 4.85
C GLY A 160 9.08 -0.19 3.37
N PHE A 161 9.94 -1.17 3.15
CA PHE A 161 10.42 -1.55 1.81
C PHE A 161 9.32 -2.12 0.93
N GLN A 162 8.45 -2.95 1.51
CA GLN A 162 7.37 -3.60 0.78
C GLN A 162 6.34 -2.56 0.30
N SER A 163 6.03 -1.54 1.12
CA SER A 163 5.20 -0.43 0.69
C SER A 163 5.84 0.34 -0.46
N GLY A 164 7.15 0.56 -0.39
CA GLY A 164 7.91 1.20 -1.47
C GLY A 164 7.79 0.44 -2.78
N ALA A 165 8.01 -0.87 -2.74
CA ALA A 165 7.91 -1.73 -3.91
C ALA A 165 6.49 -1.67 -4.53
N ALA A 166 5.44 -1.78 -3.71
CA ALA A 166 4.07 -1.70 -4.19
C ALA A 166 3.73 -0.30 -4.77
N THR A 167 4.31 0.76 -4.20
CA THR A 167 4.13 2.13 -4.69
C THR A 167 4.76 2.33 -6.06
N ILE A 168 5.96 1.80 -6.29
CA ILE A 168 6.62 1.82 -7.61
C ILE A 168 5.72 1.12 -8.63
N ALA A 169 5.29 -0.10 -8.34
CA ALA A 169 4.41 -0.86 -9.23
C ALA A 169 3.11 -0.11 -9.56
N MET A 170 2.49 0.49 -8.55
CA MET A 170 1.27 1.27 -8.71
C MET A 170 1.47 2.49 -9.62
N ARG A 171 2.62 3.16 -9.53
CA ARG A 171 2.94 4.31 -10.38
C ARG A 171 3.16 3.95 -11.85
N CYS A 172 3.50 2.72 -12.13
CA CYS A 172 3.68 2.21 -13.49
C CYS A 172 2.37 1.75 -14.16
N VAL A 173 1.31 1.61 -13.41
CA VAL A 173 -0.02 1.37 -13.96
C VAL A 173 -0.49 2.62 -14.73
N PRO A 174 -1.14 2.47 -15.89
CA PRO A 174 -1.71 3.61 -16.63
C PRO A 174 -2.55 4.52 -15.73
N GLU A 175 -2.43 5.82 -15.93
CA GLU A 175 -3.00 6.83 -15.04
C GLU A 175 -4.49 6.61 -14.76
N LYS A 176 -5.25 6.27 -15.78
CA LYS A 176 -6.69 6.00 -15.69
C LYS A 176 -7.05 4.89 -14.69
N HIS A 177 -6.12 3.99 -14.40
CA HIS A 177 -6.30 2.86 -13.47
C HIS A 177 -5.60 3.06 -12.11
N TYR A 178 -4.99 4.23 -11.88
CA TYR A 178 -4.19 4.48 -10.68
C TYR A 178 -4.98 4.28 -9.38
N PHE A 179 -6.17 4.88 -9.26
CA PHE A 179 -7.00 4.75 -8.05
C PHE A 179 -7.61 3.36 -7.89
N ASP A 180 -7.88 2.66 -9.00
CA ASP A 180 -8.35 1.28 -8.97
C ASP A 180 -7.24 0.34 -8.49
N ALA A 181 -6.02 0.52 -8.99
CA ALA A 181 -4.84 -0.21 -8.54
C ALA A 181 -4.53 0.07 -7.06
N TYR A 182 -4.63 1.32 -6.63
CA TYR A 182 -4.49 1.71 -5.22
C TYR A 182 -5.50 0.97 -4.33
N SER A 183 -6.77 0.99 -4.71
CA SER A 183 -7.83 0.31 -3.96
C SER A 183 -7.65 -1.20 -3.95
N ALA A 184 -7.20 -1.78 -5.07
CA ALA A 184 -6.95 -3.22 -5.18
C ALA A 184 -5.77 -3.68 -4.31
N LEU A 185 -4.67 -2.93 -4.30
CA LEU A 185 -3.52 -3.21 -3.44
C LEU A 185 -3.91 -3.14 -1.97
N LEU A 186 -4.65 -2.12 -1.56
CA LEU A 186 -5.13 -2.01 -0.18
C LEU A 186 -6.09 -3.14 0.21
N ARG A 187 -7.02 -3.53 -0.69
CA ARG A 187 -7.97 -4.61 -0.44
C ARG A 187 -7.28 -5.96 -0.24
N SER A 188 -6.22 -6.18 -0.99
CA SER A 188 -5.48 -7.43 -0.97
C SER A 188 -4.21 -7.42 -0.11
N GLN A 189 -4.10 -6.51 0.87
CA GLN A 189 -2.92 -6.41 1.74
C GLN A 189 -2.47 -7.75 2.32
N SER A 190 -3.39 -8.58 2.77
CA SER A 190 -3.07 -9.90 3.35
C SER A 190 -2.37 -10.86 2.39
N LYS A 191 -2.44 -10.60 1.08
CA LYS A 191 -1.85 -11.46 0.05
C LYS A 191 -0.41 -11.06 -0.30
N TRP A 192 -0.06 -9.78 -0.15
CA TRP A 192 1.22 -9.26 -0.63
C TRP A 192 2.07 -8.54 0.42
N VAL A 193 1.50 -8.09 1.54
CA VAL A 193 2.29 -7.46 2.61
C VAL A 193 3.12 -8.51 3.33
N SER A 194 4.42 -8.28 3.43
CA SER A 194 5.38 -9.18 4.07
C SER A 194 6.58 -8.40 4.62
N GLN A 195 7.38 -9.02 5.47
CA GLN A 195 8.60 -8.45 6.02
C GLN A 195 9.67 -8.25 4.94
N GLU A 196 9.70 -9.16 3.97
CA GLU A 196 10.60 -9.09 2.84
C GLU A 196 9.90 -8.56 1.60
N VAL A 197 10.68 -7.90 0.71
CA VAL A 197 10.16 -7.44 -0.56
C VAL A 197 9.95 -8.61 -1.49
N ARG A 198 8.68 -8.94 -1.72
CA ARG A 198 8.26 -9.93 -2.72
C ARG A 198 7.48 -9.24 -3.81
N ARG A 199 8.05 -9.19 -5.02
CA ARG A 199 7.44 -8.50 -6.16
C ARG A 199 6.30 -9.31 -6.79
N GLU A 200 6.40 -10.64 -6.77
CA GLU A 200 5.41 -11.49 -7.41
C GLU A 200 3.98 -11.32 -6.85
N PRO A 201 3.73 -11.32 -5.54
CA PRO A 201 2.39 -11.04 -5.02
C PRO A 201 1.86 -9.64 -5.38
N ILE A 202 2.74 -8.64 -5.55
CA ILE A 202 2.36 -7.31 -6.03
C ILE A 202 1.94 -7.38 -7.50
N TRP A 203 2.73 -8.08 -8.34
CA TRP A 203 2.41 -8.33 -9.74
C TRP A 203 1.03 -8.95 -9.92
N GLN A 204 0.70 -9.99 -9.14
CA GLN A 204 -0.61 -10.65 -9.18
C GLN A 204 -1.78 -9.68 -8.94
N VAL A 205 -1.55 -8.58 -8.26
CA VAL A 205 -2.58 -7.54 -8.07
C VAL A 205 -2.62 -6.56 -9.23
N VAL A 206 -1.45 -6.10 -9.73
CA VAL A 206 -1.41 -4.96 -10.67
C VAL A 206 -1.52 -5.34 -12.14
N GLN A 207 -1.20 -6.60 -12.53
CA GLN A 207 -1.20 -7.05 -13.93
C GLN A 207 -2.51 -6.80 -14.68
N ARG A 208 -3.65 -6.84 -13.98
CA ARG A 208 -4.98 -6.62 -14.56
C ARG A 208 -5.27 -5.16 -14.94
N PHE A 209 -4.38 -4.25 -14.60
CA PHE A 209 -4.56 -2.82 -14.88
C PHE A 209 -3.79 -2.35 -16.13
N GLY A 210 -3.49 -3.27 -17.05
CA GLY A 210 -2.94 -2.92 -18.36
C GLY A 210 -1.44 -2.67 -18.37
N ILE A 211 -0.71 -3.25 -17.42
CA ILE A 211 0.76 -3.26 -17.40
C ILE A 211 1.27 -4.66 -17.80
N THR A 212 2.29 -4.74 -18.66
CA THR A 212 2.96 -5.99 -18.99
C THR A 212 4.00 -6.36 -17.94
N ARG A 213 4.39 -7.64 -17.89
CA ARG A 213 5.44 -8.10 -16.97
C ARG A 213 6.76 -7.33 -17.20
N ALA A 214 7.16 -7.16 -18.44
CA ALA A 214 8.36 -6.43 -18.76
C ALA A 214 8.32 -4.95 -18.32
N GLN A 215 7.15 -4.30 -18.43
CA GLN A 215 6.97 -2.95 -17.90
C GLN A 215 7.06 -2.93 -16.38
N PHE A 216 6.39 -3.87 -15.71
CA PHE A 216 6.45 -4.00 -14.25
C PHE A 216 7.90 -4.17 -13.75
N ASP A 217 8.69 -5.03 -14.37
CA ASP A 217 10.08 -5.26 -13.96
C ASP A 217 10.95 -4.02 -14.19
N ARG A 218 10.83 -3.35 -15.36
CA ARG A 218 11.54 -2.09 -15.65
C ARG A 218 11.23 -0.96 -14.68
N CYS A 219 10.03 -0.92 -14.12
CA CYS A 219 9.66 0.14 -13.17
C CYS A 219 10.53 0.16 -11.92
N TYR A 220 11.05 -0.97 -11.50
CA TYR A 220 11.95 -1.06 -10.35
C TYR A 220 13.39 -0.61 -10.68
N GLU A 221 13.69 -0.42 -11.95
CA GLU A 221 14.97 0.08 -12.46
C GLU A 221 14.92 1.58 -12.75
N ASP A 222 13.72 2.16 -12.78
CA ASP A 222 13.50 3.59 -13.01
C ASP A 222 13.96 4.43 -11.82
N LYS A 223 15.24 4.80 -11.87
CA LYS A 223 15.88 5.63 -10.82
C LYS A 223 15.20 6.99 -10.68
N GLN A 224 14.69 7.55 -11.79
CA GLN A 224 14.02 8.86 -11.76
C GLN A 224 12.67 8.77 -11.04
N LEU A 225 11.87 7.74 -11.32
CA LEU A 225 10.62 7.48 -10.60
C LEU A 225 10.89 7.30 -9.10
N ILE A 226 11.90 6.51 -8.75
CA ILE A 226 12.27 6.26 -7.35
C ILE A 226 12.70 7.55 -6.65
N ALA A 227 13.55 8.36 -7.30
CA ALA A 227 14.00 9.65 -6.77
C ALA A 227 12.81 10.61 -6.57
N ASN A 228 11.91 10.67 -7.53
CA ASN A 228 10.73 11.52 -7.47
C ASN A 228 9.76 11.10 -6.37
N LEU A 229 9.56 9.79 -6.16
CA LEU A 229 8.76 9.26 -5.04
C LEU A 229 9.38 9.62 -3.68
N ASN A 230 10.71 9.53 -3.57
CA ASN A 230 11.42 9.98 -2.38
C ASN A 230 11.23 11.49 -2.14
N ALA A 231 11.28 12.31 -3.18
CA ALA A 231 11.04 13.75 -3.06
C ALA A 231 9.61 14.08 -2.59
N VAL A 232 8.59 13.35 -3.07
CA VAL A 232 7.20 13.50 -2.59
C VAL A 232 7.08 13.12 -1.12
N LYS A 233 7.70 12.01 -0.71
CA LYS A 233 7.74 11.58 0.70
C LYS A 233 8.43 12.62 1.58
N GLU A 234 9.60 13.11 1.15
CA GLU A 234 10.37 14.10 1.90
C GLU A 234 9.63 15.44 1.99
N ARG A 235 8.96 15.86 0.91
CA ARG A 235 8.09 17.05 0.98
C ARG A 235 6.96 16.87 1.98
N GLY A 236 6.35 15.69 2.07
CA GLY A 236 5.37 15.38 3.10
C GLY A 236 5.95 15.56 4.51
N ARG A 237 7.17 15.08 4.75
CA ARG A 237 7.88 15.24 6.03
C ARG A 237 8.14 16.71 6.37
N THR A 238 8.56 17.52 5.39
CA THR A 238 8.74 18.97 5.55
C THR A 238 7.44 19.68 5.94
N LEU A 239 6.30 19.15 5.51
CA LEU A 239 4.97 19.62 5.87
C LEU A 239 4.44 19.04 7.19
N GLY A 240 5.28 18.33 7.95
CA GLY A 240 4.93 17.76 9.25
C GLY A 240 4.19 16.42 9.21
N VAL A 241 4.14 15.75 8.05
CA VAL A 241 3.61 14.40 7.93
C VAL A 241 4.58 13.41 8.57
N ILE A 242 4.11 12.67 9.58
CA ILE A 242 4.92 11.73 10.35
C ILE A 242 4.44 10.28 10.26
N GLY A 243 3.27 10.05 9.65
CA GLY A 243 2.65 8.73 9.54
C GLY A 243 1.52 8.73 8.53
N THR A 244 0.80 7.61 8.44
CA THR A 244 -0.29 7.43 7.49
C THR A 244 -1.51 6.75 8.13
N PRO A 245 -2.72 7.14 7.72
CA PRO A 245 -3.00 8.27 6.86
C PRO A 245 -2.83 9.60 7.61
N ASN A 246 -2.26 10.60 6.93
CA ASN A 246 -2.35 11.99 7.35
C ASN A 246 -3.08 12.77 6.26
N PHE A 247 -3.81 13.80 6.64
CA PHE A 247 -4.62 14.57 5.69
C PHE A 247 -4.34 16.06 5.82
N PHE A 248 -4.32 16.74 4.68
CA PHE A 248 -4.55 18.18 4.65
C PHE A 248 -5.98 18.44 4.17
N ILE A 249 -6.71 19.30 4.88
CA ILE A 249 -7.94 19.93 4.40
C ILE A 249 -7.66 21.44 4.40
N GLY A 250 -7.60 22.01 3.21
CA GLY A 250 -6.97 23.31 3.06
C GLY A 250 -5.49 23.24 3.46
N ASN A 251 -5.04 24.16 4.30
CA ASN A 251 -3.68 24.19 4.84
C ASN A 251 -3.52 23.52 6.21
N ARG A 252 -4.59 22.93 6.76
CA ARG A 252 -4.59 22.31 8.09
C ARG A 252 -4.25 20.82 8.01
N LEU A 253 -3.25 20.39 8.79
CA LEU A 253 -2.80 18.98 8.87
C LEU A 253 -3.56 18.23 9.97
N TYR A 254 -4.12 17.07 9.59
CA TYR A 254 -4.77 16.11 10.50
C TYR A 254 -3.95 14.82 10.53
N LYS A 255 -3.36 14.51 11.67
CA LYS A 255 -2.48 13.34 11.89
C LYS A 255 -3.25 12.13 12.44
N ARG A 256 -4.42 11.87 11.88
CA ARG A 256 -5.32 10.78 12.31
C ARG A 256 -6.17 10.29 11.14
N VAL A 257 -6.84 9.16 11.34
CA VAL A 257 -7.88 8.70 10.41
C VAL A 257 -9.07 9.64 10.50
N LEU A 258 -9.53 10.15 9.37
CA LEU A 258 -10.73 10.97 9.30
C LEU A 258 -11.94 10.10 8.96
N THR A 259 -13.07 10.40 9.62
CA THR A 259 -14.38 9.79 9.41
C THR A 259 -15.24 10.69 8.52
N MET A 260 -16.41 10.19 8.07
CA MET A 260 -17.37 11.03 7.33
C MET A 260 -17.82 12.24 8.14
N THR A 261 -18.03 12.09 9.45
CA THR A 261 -18.38 13.22 10.34
C THR A 261 -17.32 14.31 10.31
N ASP A 262 -16.05 13.92 10.24
CA ASP A 262 -14.95 14.87 10.12
C ASP A 262 -14.99 15.66 8.81
N PHE A 263 -15.28 14.97 7.71
CA PHE A 263 -15.42 15.64 6.42
C PHE A 263 -16.68 16.49 6.35
N ASP A 264 -17.80 16.02 6.90
CA ASP A 264 -19.04 16.79 6.96
C ASP A 264 -18.84 18.12 7.71
N ALA A 265 -18.12 18.10 8.85
CA ALA A 265 -17.77 19.29 9.62
C ALA A 265 -16.82 20.22 8.83
N ALA A 266 -15.83 19.68 8.14
CA ALA A 266 -14.91 20.46 7.32
C ALA A 266 -15.63 21.13 6.12
N MET A 267 -16.59 20.43 5.53
CA MET A 267 -17.37 20.93 4.39
C MET A 267 -18.41 21.97 4.76
N SER A 268 -18.93 21.93 6.00
CA SER A 268 -19.89 22.93 6.50
C SER A 268 -19.25 24.23 6.99
N GLY A 269 -17.91 24.32 6.95
CA GLY A 269 -17.18 25.49 7.48
C GLY A 269 -17.22 25.59 9.01
N THR A 270 -17.83 24.65 9.72
CA THR A 270 -17.76 24.56 11.17
C THR A 270 -16.36 24.16 11.57
N ALA A 271 -15.61 25.08 12.15
CA ALA A 271 -14.26 24.86 12.61
C ALA A 271 -14.21 23.62 13.51
N PHE A 272 -13.32 22.69 13.19
CA PHE A 272 -13.02 21.53 14.02
C PHE A 272 -12.56 22.01 15.40
N VAL A 273 -13.47 22.09 16.34
CA VAL A 273 -13.16 22.26 17.76
C VAL A 273 -12.73 20.88 18.26
N GLY A 274 -11.42 20.67 18.42
CA GLY A 274 -10.94 19.51 19.15
C GLY A 274 -9.86 18.63 18.50
N ALA A 275 -8.76 19.22 18.02
CA ALA A 275 -7.60 18.42 17.65
C ALA A 275 -6.24 19.06 17.96
N SER A 276 -6.18 19.80 19.05
CA SER A 276 -4.92 20.23 19.67
C SER A 276 -5.05 20.22 21.18
N ALA A 277 -5.57 19.14 21.75
CA ALA A 277 -5.26 18.80 23.12
C ALA A 277 -3.83 18.25 23.10
N GLY A 278 -2.88 19.13 23.42
CA GLY A 278 -1.50 18.76 23.63
C GLY A 278 -1.42 17.59 24.61
N ILE A 279 -0.68 16.57 24.23
CA ILE A 279 -0.19 15.58 25.19
C ILE A 279 0.66 16.38 26.19
N PRO A 280 0.31 16.42 27.46
CA PRO A 280 1.18 17.04 28.45
C PRO A 280 2.49 16.27 28.47
N ARG A 281 3.60 16.95 28.26
CA ARG A 281 4.93 16.40 28.47
C ARG A 281 5.05 16.09 29.98
N ARG A 282 5.18 14.83 30.29
CA ARG A 282 5.77 14.37 31.55
C ARG A 282 7.26 14.11 31.35
#